data_de073bc894d6e8ebb0f9bb8dbf288287
#
_entry.id   de073bc894d6e8ebb0f9bb8dbf288287
#
_cell.length_a   1.000
_cell.length_b   1.000
_cell.length_c   1.000
_cell.angle_alpha   90.00
_cell.angle_beta   90.00
_cell.angle_gamma   90.00
#
_symmetry.space_group_name_H-M   'P 1'
#
loop_
_entity.id
_entity.type
_entity.pdbx_description
1 polymer ?
#
loop_
_entity_poly.entity_id
_entity_poly.type
_entity_poly.pdbx_seq_one_letter_code
_entity_poly.pdbx_strand_id
1 'polypeptide(L)'
;DVYKRQGLINIFCMTGWWGIYSSKKQDDMLWPDMTIWFIVAYDIWNFTYTYNNLPTHTWYCGVALLLAPTFANALWNKGGWIQNRANTLAIWCMFAQVFPLFQVDGIFATLPVLYKYTGAKSGMELTHYTLEQMNAAGAYPVAQGVMAILAVVANVICISVIIKRAIEQ
;
A
#
# COMPACT_ATOMS: atom_id res chain seq x y z
N ASP A 1 6.82 15.37 1.58
CA ASP A 1 5.37 15.54 1.76
C ASP A 1 4.50 15.22 0.53
N VAL A 2 5.08 14.72 -0.56
CA VAL A 2 4.32 14.36 -1.78
C VAL A 2 3.30 13.26 -1.49
N TYR A 3 3.68 12.22 -0.76
CA TYR A 3 2.78 11.11 -0.40
C TYR A 3 1.60 11.53 0.50
N LYS A 4 1.74 12.58 1.32
CA LYS A 4 0.63 13.14 2.10
C LYS A 4 -0.43 13.77 1.20
N ARG A 5 0.01 14.52 0.18
CA ARG A 5 -0.88 15.11 -0.82
C ARG A 5 -1.57 14.03 -1.65
N GLN A 6 -0.84 12.97 -2.01
CA GLN A 6 -1.42 11.81 -2.68
C GLN A 6 -2.47 11.10 -1.82
N GLY A 7 -2.24 11.00 -0.51
CA GLY A 7 -3.23 10.49 0.44
C GLY A 7 -4.53 11.30 0.42
N LEU A 8 -4.45 12.63 0.36
CA LEU A 8 -5.64 13.48 0.19
C LEU A 8 -6.37 13.20 -1.12
N ILE A 9 -5.64 13.06 -2.23
CA ILE A 9 -6.26 12.69 -3.52
C ILE A 9 -6.98 11.35 -3.41
N ASN A 10 -6.37 10.35 -2.77
CA ASN A 10 -7.02 9.05 -2.55
C ASN A 10 -8.33 9.18 -1.76
N ILE A 11 -8.37 10.05 -0.74
CA ILE A 11 -9.61 10.30 0.01
C ILE A 11 -10.71 10.88 -0.90
N PHE A 12 -10.38 11.85 -1.74
CA PHE A 12 -11.33 12.42 -2.71
C PHE A 12 -11.70 11.46 -3.83
N CYS A 13 -10.82 10.52 -4.19
CA CYS A 13 -11.09 9.46 -5.16
C CYS A 13 -11.95 8.33 -4.60
N MET A 14 -12.14 8.27 -3.29
CA MET A 14 -13.06 7.31 -2.69
C MET A 14 -14.49 7.69 -3.06
N THR A 15 -15.10 6.86 -3.88
CA THR A 15 -16.45 7.03 -4.38
C THR A 15 -17.38 5.98 -3.77
N GLY A 16 -18.67 6.27 -3.74
CA GLY A 16 -19.67 5.26 -3.44
C GLY A 16 -19.69 4.76 -1.99
N TRP A 17 -19.43 5.63 -1.02
CA TRP A 17 -19.54 5.27 0.42
C TRP A 17 -20.86 4.54 0.78
N TRP A 18 -21.91 4.78 0.01
CA TRP A 18 -23.22 4.15 0.14
C TRP A 18 -23.36 2.87 -0.69
N GLY A 19 -22.36 2.52 -1.51
CA GLY A 19 -22.35 1.36 -2.37
C GLY A 19 -21.86 0.08 -1.72
N ILE A 20 -21.59 0.08 -0.41
CA ILE A 20 -21.16 -1.10 0.32
C ILE A 20 -22.39 -1.92 0.71
N TYR A 21 -22.40 -3.20 0.36
CA TYR A 21 -23.47 -4.12 0.73
C TYR A 21 -22.94 -5.52 1.03
N SER A 22 -23.75 -6.31 1.75
CA SER A 22 -23.47 -7.73 1.98
C SER A 22 -24.04 -8.58 0.84
N SER A 23 -23.25 -9.51 0.34
CA SER A 23 -23.69 -10.50 -0.64
C SER A 23 -24.70 -11.46 0.01
N LYS A 24 -25.86 -11.68 -0.63
CA LYS A 24 -26.87 -12.63 -0.14
C LYS A 24 -26.42 -14.10 -0.20
N LYS A 25 -25.42 -14.42 -1.01
CA LYS A 25 -24.95 -15.80 -1.22
C LYS A 25 -23.81 -16.22 -0.29
N GLN A 26 -22.96 -15.28 0.09
CA GLN A 26 -21.68 -15.58 0.72
C GLN A 26 -21.40 -14.71 1.95
N ASP A 27 -22.32 -13.81 2.30
CA ASP A 27 -22.15 -12.82 3.38
C ASP A 27 -20.90 -11.95 3.24
N ASP A 28 -20.40 -11.83 1.99
CA ASP A 28 -19.24 -11.00 1.66
C ASP A 28 -19.59 -9.52 1.69
N MET A 29 -18.69 -8.71 2.21
CA MET A 29 -18.77 -7.26 2.07
C MET A 29 -18.23 -6.84 0.71
N LEU A 30 -19.14 -6.34 -0.13
CA LEU A 30 -18.80 -5.93 -1.49
C LEU A 30 -18.91 -4.41 -1.66
N TRP A 31 -17.98 -3.86 -2.38
CA TRP A 31 -17.96 -2.45 -2.78
C TRP A 31 -17.65 -2.32 -4.28
N PRO A 32 -18.63 -2.55 -5.17
CA PRO A 32 -18.42 -2.57 -6.61
C PRO A 32 -17.98 -1.23 -7.21
N ASP A 33 -18.36 -0.12 -6.56
CA ASP A 33 -17.99 1.23 -7.03
C ASP A 33 -16.53 1.56 -6.79
N MET A 34 -15.83 0.78 -5.98
CA MET A 34 -14.38 0.86 -5.87
C MET A 34 -13.74 0.28 -7.13
N THR A 35 -13.42 1.17 -8.05
CA THR A 35 -12.90 0.79 -9.36
C THR A 35 -11.48 0.26 -9.28
N ILE A 36 -11.07 -0.52 -10.30
CA ILE A 36 -9.68 -0.98 -10.43
C ILE A 36 -8.68 0.19 -10.48
N TRP A 37 -9.08 1.32 -11.03
CA TRP A 37 -8.25 2.53 -11.09
C TRP A 37 -7.93 3.06 -9.70
N PHE A 38 -8.93 3.07 -8.80
CA PHE A 38 -8.71 3.44 -7.41
C PHE A 38 -7.83 2.43 -6.69
N ILE A 39 -8.09 1.12 -6.86
CA ILE A 39 -7.32 0.05 -6.22
C ILE A 39 -5.84 0.16 -6.59
N VAL A 40 -5.53 0.28 -7.88
CA VAL A 40 -4.15 0.42 -8.37
C VAL A 40 -3.50 1.70 -7.86
N ALA A 41 -4.21 2.84 -7.90
CA ALA A 41 -3.69 4.10 -7.38
C ALA A 41 -3.40 4.03 -5.88
N TYR A 42 -4.28 3.39 -5.11
CA TYR A 42 -4.09 3.15 -3.69
C TYR A 42 -2.89 2.23 -3.42
N ASP A 43 -2.76 1.14 -4.16
CA ASP A 43 -1.67 0.18 -4.00
C ASP A 43 -0.32 0.86 -4.26
N ILE A 44 -0.20 1.62 -5.34
CA ILE A 44 1.04 2.35 -5.67
C ILE A 44 1.34 3.43 -4.61
N TRP A 45 0.33 4.17 -4.17
CA TRP A 45 0.51 5.18 -3.12
C TRP A 45 0.95 4.54 -1.80
N ASN A 46 0.30 3.46 -1.37
CA ASN A 46 0.61 2.78 -0.12
C ASN A 46 1.99 2.13 -0.18
N PHE A 47 2.36 1.52 -1.31
CA PHE A 47 3.70 1.00 -1.51
C PHE A 47 4.77 2.10 -1.44
N THR A 48 4.52 3.25 -2.05
CA THR A 48 5.41 4.42 -1.95
C THR A 48 5.56 4.88 -0.51
N TYR A 49 4.46 4.93 0.23
CA TYR A 49 4.46 5.29 1.65
C TYR A 49 5.31 4.32 2.48
N THR A 50 5.09 3.02 2.33
CA THR A 50 5.84 1.99 3.07
C THR A 50 7.32 1.98 2.68
N TYR A 51 7.63 2.14 1.40
CA TYR A 51 9.00 2.21 0.90
C TYR A 51 9.79 3.38 1.52
N ASN A 52 9.16 4.53 1.68
CA ASN A 52 9.82 5.72 2.21
C ASN A 52 9.88 5.78 3.74
N ASN A 53 8.90 5.21 4.43
CA ASN A 53 8.80 5.35 5.88
C ASN A 53 9.03 4.06 6.67
N LEU A 54 8.74 2.92 6.06
CA LEU A 54 8.81 1.61 6.70
C LEU A 54 9.49 0.60 5.76
N PRO A 55 10.77 0.83 5.40
CA PRO A 55 11.45 0.06 4.35
C PRO A 55 11.46 -1.45 4.60
N THR A 56 11.58 -1.87 5.85
CA THR A 56 11.59 -3.30 6.20
C THR A 56 10.23 -3.98 6.06
N HIS A 57 9.15 -3.20 5.97
CA HIS A 57 7.79 -3.70 5.71
C HIS A 57 7.44 -3.77 4.23
N THR A 58 8.22 -3.14 3.35
CA THR A 58 7.85 -2.90 1.95
C THR A 58 7.53 -4.18 1.21
N TRP A 59 8.34 -5.22 1.38
CA TRP A 59 8.18 -6.47 0.66
C TRP A 59 6.87 -7.18 0.99
N TYR A 60 6.65 -7.52 2.25
CA TYR A 60 5.48 -8.33 2.60
C TYR A 60 4.22 -7.49 2.77
N CYS A 61 4.33 -6.20 3.13
CA CYS A 61 3.18 -5.30 3.03
C CYS A 61 2.72 -5.16 1.57
N GLY A 62 3.66 -4.96 0.63
CA GLY A 62 3.33 -4.89 -0.79
C GLY A 62 2.68 -6.16 -1.30
N VAL A 63 3.27 -7.32 -1.04
CA VAL A 63 2.77 -8.60 -1.55
C VAL A 63 1.52 -9.06 -0.77
N ALA A 64 1.60 -9.15 0.54
CA ALA A 64 0.53 -9.75 1.34
C ALA A 64 -0.67 -8.81 1.53
N LEU A 65 -0.43 -7.51 1.70
CA LEU A 65 -1.47 -6.56 2.07
C LEU A 65 -1.99 -5.72 0.91
N LEU A 66 -1.30 -5.69 -0.22
CA LEU A 66 -1.72 -4.93 -1.41
C LEU A 66 -1.99 -5.83 -2.60
N LEU A 67 -1.01 -6.61 -3.04
CA LEU A 67 -1.18 -7.45 -4.23
C LEU A 67 -2.14 -8.61 -3.98
N ALA A 68 -2.10 -9.27 -2.84
CA ALA A 68 -2.98 -10.41 -2.56
C ALA A 68 -4.48 -10.02 -2.60
N PRO A 69 -4.96 -8.97 -1.90
CA PRO A 69 -6.35 -8.56 -2.02
C PRO A 69 -6.70 -8.02 -3.41
N THR A 70 -5.74 -7.40 -4.11
CA THR A 70 -5.96 -6.90 -5.48
C THR A 70 -6.15 -8.06 -6.46
N PHE A 71 -5.34 -9.10 -6.39
CA PHE A 71 -5.52 -10.32 -7.18
C PHE A 71 -6.79 -11.08 -6.80
N ALA A 72 -7.10 -11.17 -5.51
CA ALA A 72 -8.34 -11.80 -5.07
C ALA A 72 -9.58 -11.08 -5.62
N ASN A 73 -9.56 -9.74 -5.61
CA ASN A 73 -10.62 -8.93 -6.22
C ASN A 73 -10.72 -9.14 -7.74
N ALA A 74 -9.58 -9.25 -8.43
CA ALA A 74 -9.56 -9.39 -9.88
C ALA A 74 -10.00 -10.78 -10.37
N LEU A 75 -9.60 -11.83 -9.65
CA LEU A 75 -9.70 -13.22 -10.12
C LEU A 75 -10.79 -14.03 -9.40
N TRP A 76 -11.20 -13.63 -8.21
CA TRP A 76 -12.05 -14.44 -7.35
C TRP A 76 -13.33 -13.73 -6.91
N ASN A 77 -13.20 -12.59 -6.23
CA ASN A 77 -14.31 -11.91 -5.58
C ASN A 77 -14.38 -10.44 -6.02
N LYS A 78 -14.88 -10.21 -7.22
CA LYS A 78 -14.99 -8.87 -7.80
C LYS A 78 -15.87 -7.95 -6.94
N GLY A 79 -15.31 -6.83 -6.52
CA GLY A 79 -15.92 -5.89 -5.58
C GLY A 79 -15.57 -6.14 -4.12
N GLY A 80 -14.92 -7.27 -3.79
CA GLY A 80 -14.53 -7.64 -2.43
C GLY A 80 -13.14 -7.15 -1.99
N TRP A 81 -12.54 -6.18 -2.66
CA TRP A 81 -11.20 -5.74 -2.34
C TRP A 81 -11.04 -5.29 -0.88
N ILE A 82 -11.97 -4.50 -0.36
CA ILE A 82 -11.96 -4.02 1.03
C ILE A 82 -11.97 -5.18 2.02
N GLN A 83 -12.85 -6.15 1.82
CA GLN A 83 -12.92 -7.33 2.69
C GLN A 83 -11.63 -8.14 2.61
N ASN A 84 -11.14 -8.42 1.41
CA ASN A 84 -9.89 -9.16 1.23
C ASN A 84 -8.70 -8.42 1.86
N ARG A 85 -8.69 -7.08 1.75
CA ARG A 85 -7.68 -6.24 2.39
C ARG A 85 -7.74 -6.32 3.92
N ALA A 86 -8.94 -6.30 4.50
CA ALA A 86 -9.13 -6.45 5.92
C ALA A 86 -8.72 -7.85 6.42
N ASN A 87 -9.08 -8.90 5.69
CA ASN A 87 -8.72 -10.27 6.02
C ASN A 87 -7.21 -10.50 5.98
N THR A 88 -6.53 -10.06 4.91
CA THR A 88 -5.07 -10.19 4.81
C THR A 88 -4.35 -9.40 5.89
N LEU A 89 -4.85 -8.21 6.24
CA LEU A 89 -4.31 -7.41 7.34
C LEU A 89 -4.50 -8.12 8.69
N ALA A 90 -5.67 -8.67 8.96
CA ALA A 90 -5.95 -9.40 10.21
C ALA A 90 -5.05 -10.62 10.37
N ILE A 91 -4.90 -11.43 9.30
CA ILE A 91 -4.02 -12.59 9.29
C ILE A 91 -2.57 -12.14 9.53
N TRP A 92 -2.11 -11.12 8.81
CA TRP A 92 -0.77 -10.60 9.00
C TRP A 92 -0.53 -10.10 10.42
N CYS A 93 -1.48 -9.37 11.01
CA CYS A 93 -1.38 -8.88 12.39
C CYS A 93 -1.28 -10.03 13.39
N MET A 94 -2.04 -11.11 13.21
CA MET A 94 -1.93 -12.29 14.06
C MET A 94 -0.53 -12.92 14.00
N PHE A 95 0.01 -13.10 12.80
CA PHE A 95 1.37 -13.61 12.64
C PHE A 95 2.42 -12.67 13.25
N ALA A 96 2.30 -11.36 13.04
CA ALA A 96 3.24 -10.37 13.56
C ALA A 96 3.24 -10.26 15.10
N GLN A 97 2.17 -10.67 15.76
CA GLN A 97 2.11 -10.75 17.23
C GLN A 97 2.79 -12.01 17.80
N VAL A 98 2.81 -13.08 17.04
CA VAL A 98 3.38 -14.37 17.48
C VAL A 98 4.85 -14.48 17.07
N PHE A 99 5.21 -14.00 15.90
CA PHE A 99 6.55 -14.10 15.34
C PHE A 99 7.19 -12.71 15.23
N PRO A 100 8.45 -12.54 15.63
CA PRO A 100 9.14 -11.25 15.56
C PRO A 100 9.64 -10.97 14.12
N LEU A 101 8.70 -10.84 13.18
CA LEU A 101 8.96 -10.79 11.73
C LEU A 101 9.99 -9.73 11.34
N PHE A 102 9.80 -8.48 11.77
CA PHE A 102 10.64 -7.32 11.42
C PHE A 102 11.31 -6.67 12.64
N GLN A 103 11.09 -7.22 13.82
CA GLN A 103 11.57 -6.70 15.09
C GLN A 103 12.98 -7.20 15.46
N VAL A 104 13.39 -8.27 14.83
CA VAL A 104 14.72 -8.89 14.99
C VAL A 104 15.34 -9.17 13.64
N ASP A 105 16.65 -9.34 13.60
CA ASP A 105 17.36 -9.71 12.37
C ASP A 105 16.85 -11.02 11.82
N GLY A 106 16.52 -11.01 10.53
CA GLY A 106 16.02 -12.19 9.85
C GLY A 106 15.60 -11.89 8.41
N ILE A 107 15.12 -12.90 7.72
CA ILE A 107 14.72 -12.81 6.31
C ILE A 107 13.58 -11.81 6.06
N PHE A 108 12.73 -11.58 7.07
CA PHE A 108 11.59 -10.65 6.95
C PHE A 108 11.96 -9.21 7.28
N ALA A 109 13.11 -8.96 7.88
CA ALA A 109 13.56 -7.63 8.27
C ALA A 109 14.63 -7.06 7.32
N THR A 110 14.74 -7.59 6.11
CA THR A 110 15.70 -7.14 5.11
C THR A 110 15.25 -5.87 4.42
N LEU A 111 16.21 -4.97 4.17
CA LEU A 111 15.94 -3.77 3.38
C LEU A 111 15.73 -4.12 1.90
N PRO A 112 14.85 -3.39 1.20
CA PRO A 112 14.72 -3.51 -0.25
C PRO A 112 16.05 -3.23 -0.96
N VAL A 113 16.30 -3.93 -2.08
CA VAL A 113 17.53 -3.75 -2.88
C VAL A 113 17.78 -2.31 -3.33
N LEU A 114 16.72 -1.50 -3.42
CA LEU A 114 16.80 -0.10 -3.83
C LEU A 114 17.16 0.86 -2.69
N TYR A 115 17.41 0.35 -1.49
CA TYR A 115 17.93 1.15 -0.38
C TYR A 115 19.45 1.22 -0.43
N LYS A 116 19.96 2.37 -0.05
CA LYS A 116 21.40 2.49 0.17
C LYS A 116 21.82 1.53 1.28
N TYR A 117 22.91 0.83 1.04
CA TYR A 117 23.54 0.04 2.08
C TYR A 117 24.05 0.95 3.20
N THR A 118 23.58 0.71 4.41
CA THR A 118 23.90 1.52 5.60
C THR A 118 24.71 0.75 6.64
N GLY A 119 24.92 -0.54 6.39
CA GLY A 119 25.43 -1.46 7.40
C GLY A 119 24.34 -2.02 8.33
N ALA A 120 23.15 -1.43 8.33
CA ALA A 120 22.02 -1.97 9.10
C ALA A 120 21.52 -3.26 8.47
N LYS A 121 21.26 -4.27 9.29
CA LYS A 121 20.76 -5.57 8.87
C LYS A 121 19.24 -5.68 8.99
N SER A 122 18.64 -4.87 9.85
CA SER A 122 17.20 -4.90 10.15
C SER A 122 16.62 -3.50 10.33
N GLY A 123 15.29 -3.39 10.32
CA GLY A 123 14.61 -2.15 10.62
C GLY A 123 14.74 -1.69 12.06
N MET A 124 14.98 -2.62 12.97
CA MET A 124 15.26 -2.28 14.37
C MET A 124 16.57 -1.52 14.51
N GLU A 125 17.59 -1.88 13.75
CA GLU A 125 18.83 -1.11 13.73
C GLU A 125 18.61 0.30 13.21
N LEU A 126 17.76 0.48 12.20
CA LEU A 126 17.40 1.80 11.68
C LEU A 126 16.68 2.68 12.70
N THR A 127 15.90 2.12 13.62
CA THR A 127 15.20 2.90 14.65
C THR A 127 16.13 3.52 15.67
N HIS A 128 17.35 3.04 15.80
CA HIS A 128 18.38 3.59 16.67
C HIS A 128 19.21 4.68 16.02
N TYR A 129 19.02 4.93 14.73
CA TYR A 129 19.76 5.93 13.99
C TYR A 129 19.18 7.33 14.22
N THR A 130 20.06 8.33 14.23
CA THR A 130 19.62 9.73 14.20
C THR A 130 18.93 10.01 12.86
N LEU A 131 18.09 11.07 12.83
CA LEU A 131 17.42 11.51 11.60
C LEU A 131 18.43 11.77 10.46
N GLU A 132 19.59 12.31 10.77
CA GLU A 132 20.67 12.54 9.81
C GLU A 132 21.22 11.22 9.26
N GLN A 133 21.46 10.24 10.12
CA GLN A 133 21.89 8.90 9.73
C GLN A 133 20.83 8.19 8.89
N MET A 134 19.55 8.34 9.25
CA MET A 134 18.44 7.78 8.49
C MET A 134 18.32 8.43 7.10
N ASN A 135 18.52 9.73 7.00
CA ASN A 135 18.53 10.43 5.71
C ASN A 135 19.74 10.02 4.84
N ALA A 136 20.90 9.80 5.44
CA ALA A 136 22.08 9.30 4.74
C ALA A 136 21.92 7.83 4.32
N ALA A 137 21.16 7.07 5.09
CA ALA A 137 20.89 5.64 4.95
C ALA A 137 19.66 5.32 4.07
N GLY A 138 18.87 6.31 3.72
CA GLY A 138 17.55 6.15 3.10
C GLY A 138 17.58 5.58 1.68
N ALA A 139 16.41 5.56 1.07
CA ALA A 139 16.23 5.12 -0.32
C ALA A 139 17.08 5.95 -1.29
N TYR A 140 17.50 5.34 -2.39
CA TYR A 140 18.16 6.09 -3.46
C TYR A 140 17.23 7.23 -3.92
N PRO A 141 17.74 8.47 -4.04
CA PRO A 141 16.90 9.62 -4.44
C PRO A 141 16.18 9.41 -5.77
N VAL A 142 16.84 8.74 -6.72
CA VAL A 142 16.22 8.39 -8.00
C VAL A 142 15.06 7.42 -7.81
N ALA A 143 15.22 6.38 -7.00
CA ALA A 143 14.14 5.42 -6.70
C ALA A 143 12.96 6.10 -6.00
N GLN A 144 13.22 6.97 -5.03
CA GLN A 144 12.18 7.79 -4.39
C GLN A 144 11.45 8.66 -5.41
N GLY A 145 12.18 9.33 -6.29
CA GLY A 145 11.60 10.17 -7.34
C GLY A 145 10.72 9.37 -8.29
N VAL A 146 11.18 8.23 -8.76
CA VAL A 146 10.40 7.34 -9.64
C VAL A 146 9.13 6.86 -8.94
N MET A 147 9.22 6.38 -7.71
CA MET A 147 8.05 5.94 -6.94
C MET A 147 7.04 7.07 -6.73
N ALA A 148 7.52 8.27 -6.41
CA ALA A 148 6.67 9.44 -6.23
C ALA A 148 5.96 9.84 -7.54
N ILE A 149 6.65 9.81 -8.68
CA ILE A 149 6.08 10.10 -9.99
C ILE A 149 5.01 9.05 -10.35
N LEU A 150 5.31 7.78 -10.19
CA LEU A 150 4.35 6.70 -10.46
C LEU A 150 3.07 6.86 -9.63
N ALA A 151 3.21 7.19 -8.35
CA ALA A 151 2.07 7.40 -7.47
C ALA A 151 1.24 8.64 -7.90
N VAL A 152 1.88 9.74 -8.27
CA VAL A 152 1.17 10.93 -8.79
C VAL A 152 0.43 10.59 -10.08
N VAL A 153 1.10 9.97 -11.04
CA VAL A 153 0.50 9.59 -12.33
C VAL A 153 -0.72 8.68 -12.13
N ALA A 154 -0.59 7.64 -11.31
CA ALA A 154 -1.68 6.72 -11.00
C ALA A 154 -2.88 7.44 -10.37
N ASN A 155 -2.64 8.36 -9.44
CA ASN A 155 -3.71 9.14 -8.80
C ASN A 155 -4.36 10.14 -9.77
N VAL A 156 -3.60 10.78 -10.65
CA VAL A 156 -4.14 11.67 -11.68
C VAL A 156 -5.00 10.90 -12.68
N ILE A 157 -4.57 9.71 -13.11
CA ILE A 157 -5.39 8.84 -13.96
C ILE A 157 -6.68 8.46 -13.23
N CYS A 158 -6.61 8.04 -11.98
CA CYS A 158 -7.77 7.68 -11.17
C CYS A 158 -8.80 8.81 -11.10
N ILE A 159 -8.38 10.02 -10.73
CA ILE A 159 -9.29 11.17 -10.62
C ILE A 159 -9.86 11.56 -11.97
N SER A 160 -9.06 11.47 -13.04
CA SER A 160 -9.52 11.76 -14.41
C SER A 160 -10.61 10.78 -14.87
N VAL A 161 -10.45 9.49 -14.56
CA VAL A 161 -11.47 8.46 -14.85
C VAL A 161 -12.75 8.72 -14.06
N ILE A 162 -12.65 9.12 -12.80
CA ILE A 162 -13.80 9.43 -11.95
C ILE A 162 -14.56 10.64 -12.51
N ILE A 163 -13.84 11.73 -12.83
CA ILE A 163 -14.45 12.94 -13.40
C ILE A 163 -15.13 12.62 -14.73
N LYS A 164 -14.45 11.88 -15.62
CA LYS A 164 -15.04 11.48 -16.89
C LYS A 164 -16.35 10.73 -16.71
N ARG A 165 -16.39 9.75 -15.81
CA ARG A 165 -17.61 8.98 -15.52
C ARG A 165 -18.72 9.84 -14.93
N ALA A 166 -18.40 10.80 -14.06
CA ALA A 166 -19.36 11.71 -13.47
C ALA A 166 -19.97 12.68 -14.49
N ILE A 167 -19.26 12.99 -15.58
CA ILE A 167 -19.77 13.85 -16.66
C ILE A 167 -20.64 13.04 -17.64
N GLU A 168 -20.34 11.76 -17.82
CA GLU A 168 -21.07 10.86 -18.74
C GLU A 168 -22.38 10.29 -18.14
N GLN A 169 -22.64 10.49 -16.85
CA GLN A 169 -23.89 10.16 -16.15
C GLN A 169 -24.89 11.32 -16.17
#